data_f74f1b4e0279c2748db4fe08e63029dc
#
_entry.id   f74f1b4e0279c2748db4fe08e63029dc
#
_cell.length_a   1.000
_cell.length_b   1.000
_cell.length_c   1.000
_cell.angle_alpha   90.00
_cell.angle_beta   90.00
_cell.angle_gamma   90.00
#
_symmetry.space_group_name_H-M   'P 1'
#
loop_
_entity.id
_entity.type
_entity.pdbx_description
1 polymer ?
#
loop_
_entity_poly.entity_id
_entity_poly.type
_entity_poly.pdbx_seq_one_letter_code
_entity_poly.pdbx_strand_id
1 'polypeptide(L)'
;LISEDFDDVIRCYPFTVGEYGLAQSHRLQIDTFYREFQLSVAQIVEQFGIENCSDPVQSMYKTGQLDKWVEVMHIIEPNTARQYNMKDNQNMPYHSCYVEKASKNERKLSDKGFEEFPVLAPRWHVTGVDIYGRSPGMDVLGDVKALQIEQKRKAQGIDKMVNPPLQAPSSLRGQSATVLPGGVTYVDTMQGTQGGFRPTYEVNPRLGE
;
A
#
# COMPACT_ATOMS: atom_id res chain seq x y z
N LEU A 1 -4.58 -15.28 5.86
CA LEU A 1 -4.97 -15.91 7.12
C LEU A 1 -6.34 -16.53 6.96
N ILE A 2 -6.48 -17.75 7.40
CA ILE A 2 -7.76 -18.49 7.41
C ILE A 2 -8.19 -18.64 8.87
N SER A 3 -9.44 -18.35 9.16
CA SER A 3 -10.04 -18.61 10.45
C SER A 3 -11.41 -19.25 10.29
N GLU A 4 -11.80 -20.04 11.27
CA GLU A 4 -13.19 -20.49 11.42
C GLU A 4 -14.04 -19.31 11.90
N ASP A 5 -15.23 -19.19 11.38
CA ASP A 5 -16.18 -18.13 11.77
C ASP A 5 -17.53 -18.77 12.09
N PHE A 6 -18.32 -18.09 12.91
CA PHE A 6 -19.63 -18.59 13.33
C PHE A 6 -20.67 -18.50 12.19
N ASP A 7 -20.55 -17.46 11.36
CA ASP A 7 -21.45 -17.20 10.24
C ASP A 7 -20.97 -17.90 8.95
N ASP A 8 -19.64 -17.93 8.74
CA ASP A 8 -19.00 -18.55 7.60
C ASP A 8 -18.08 -19.68 8.10
N VAL A 9 -18.20 -20.87 7.52
CA VAL A 9 -17.39 -22.03 7.91
C VAL A 9 -15.89 -21.73 7.84
N ILE A 10 -15.49 -20.93 6.85
CA ILE A 10 -14.11 -20.47 6.67
C ILE A 10 -14.13 -19.01 6.23
N ARG A 11 -13.41 -18.16 6.95
CA ARG A 11 -13.20 -16.76 6.57
C ARG A 11 -11.72 -16.53 6.21
N CYS A 12 -11.51 -15.94 5.03
CA CYS A 12 -10.17 -15.59 4.54
C CYS A 12 -9.92 -14.09 4.66
N TYR A 13 -8.81 -13.73 5.28
CA TYR A 13 -8.35 -12.34 5.40
C TYR A 13 -7.17 -12.12 4.45
N PRO A 14 -7.34 -11.36 3.35
CA PRO A 14 -6.22 -10.98 2.50
C PRO A 14 -5.39 -9.89 3.17
N PHE A 15 -4.07 -9.98 3.04
CA PHE A 15 -3.13 -8.97 3.49
C PHE A 15 -2.28 -8.48 2.33
N THR A 16 -2.00 -7.18 2.33
CA THR A 16 -1.15 -6.55 1.33
C THR A 16 0.30 -6.43 1.82
N VAL A 17 1.22 -6.21 0.88
CA VAL A 17 2.63 -6.04 1.21
C VAL A 17 2.82 -4.82 2.12
N GLY A 18 3.54 -5.00 3.22
CA GLY A 18 3.75 -3.97 4.25
C GLY A 18 2.91 -4.14 5.51
N GLU A 19 1.83 -4.94 5.47
CA GLU A 19 0.98 -5.22 6.64
C GLU A 19 1.45 -6.44 7.43
N TYR A 20 2.31 -7.26 6.84
CA TYR A 20 2.77 -8.50 7.44
C TYR A 20 4.25 -8.76 7.21
N GLY A 21 4.82 -9.56 8.07
CA GLY A 21 6.13 -10.18 7.90
C GLY A 21 6.03 -11.70 7.91
N LEU A 22 6.94 -12.34 7.18
CA LEU A 22 7.05 -13.79 7.08
C LEU A 22 8.46 -14.23 7.48
N ALA A 23 8.55 -15.41 8.08
CA ALA A 23 9.81 -16.12 8.22
C ALA A 23 9.66 -17.55 7.70
N GLN A 24 10.78 -18.17 7.41
CA GLN A 24 10.81 -19.52 6.84
C GLN A 24 11.70 -20.45 7.68
N SER A 25 11.32 -21.72 7.70
CA SER A 25 12.09 -22.77 8.32
C SER A 25 13.39 -23.06 7.54
N HIS A 26 14.25 -23.89 8.13
CA HIS A 26 15.45 -24.44 7.45
C HIS A 26 15.12 -25.22 6.16
N ARG A 27 13.87 -25.63 5.97
CA ARG A 27 13.36 -26.30 4.75
C ARG A 27 12.83 -25.33 3.70
N LEU A 28 13.04 -24.03 3.88
CA LEU A 28 12.55 -22.95 2.99
C LEU A 28 11.01 -22.91 2.86
N GLN A 29 10.30 -23.47 3.83
CA GLN A 29 8.85 -23.37 3.95
C GLN A 29 8.50 -22.21 4.90
N ILE A 30 7.49 -21.44 4.55
CA ILE A 30 6.99 -20.38 5.42
C ILE A 30 6.22 -21.04 6.55
N ASP A 31 6.68 -20.81 7.78
CA ASP A 31 6.13 -21.38 9.00
C ASP A 31 5.86 -20.31 10.08
N THR A 32 6.29 -19.09 9.84
CA THR A 32 6.12 -17.98 10.78
C THR A 32 5.49 -16.79 10.08
N PHE A 33 4.48 -16.23 10.70
CA PHE A 33 3.75 -15.07 10.26
C PHE A 33 3.61 -14.08 11.40
N TYR A 34 3.83 -12.80 11.15
CA TYR A 34 3.49 -11.74 12.09
C TYR A 34 2.89 -10.54 11.36
N ARG A 35 2.03 -9.82 12.04
CA ARG A 35 1.47 -8.56 11.57
C ARG A 35 1.35 -7.56 12.71
N GLU A 36 1.51 -6.30 12.37
CA GLU A 36 1.24 -5.16 13.24
C GLU A 36 0.01 -4.44 12.72
N PHE A 37 -0.91 -4.13 13.60
CA PHE A 37 -2.14 -3.42 13.26
C PHE A 37 -2.67 -2.66 14.46
N GLN A 38 -3.64 -1.79 14.23
CA GLN A 38 -4.23 -0.98 15.28
C GLN A 38 -5.68 -1.41 15.51
N LEU A 39 -6.06 -1.48 16.77
CA LEU A 39 -7.43 -1.68 17.22
C LEU A 39 -7.82 -0.55 18.16
N SER A 40 -9.09 -0.18 18.16
CA SER A 40 -9.61 0.72 19.18
C SER A 40 -9.72 0.01 20.53
N VAL A 41 -9.68 0.76 21.62
CA VAL A 41 -9.84 0.22 22.98
C VAL A 41 -11.13 -0.60 23.12
N ALA A 42 -12.22 -0.15 22.49
CA ALA A 42 -13.48 -0.89 22.46
C ALA A 42 -13.33 -2.25 21.80
N GLN A 43 -12.68 -2.31 20.63
CA GLN A 43 -12.47 -3.56 19.86
C GLN A 43 -11.56 -4.54 20.60
N ILE A 44 -10.50 -4.05 21.25
CA ILE A 44 -9.59 -4.91 22.04
C ILE A 44 -10.35 -5.55 23.22
N VAL A 45 -11.12 -4.77 23.94
CA VAL A 45 -11.88 -5.29 25.09
C VAL A 45 -12.99 -6.25 24.65
N GLU A 46 -13.65 -5.98 23.53
CA GLU A 46 -14.67 -6.86 22.95
C GLU A 46 -14.07 -8.20 22.50
N GLN A 47 -12.91 -8.17 21.84
CA GLN A 47 -12.30 -9.37 21.25
C GLN A 47 -11.54 -10.22 22.27
N PHE A 48 -10.83 -9.60 23.22
CA PHE A 48 -9.91 -10.30 24.13
C PHE A 48 -10.34 -10.29 25.59
N GLY A 49 -11.31 -9.46 25.95
CA GLY A 49 -11.74 -9.25 27.34
C GLY A 49 -10.85 -8.26 28.08
N ILE A 50 -11.46 -7.52 29.00
CA ILE A 50 -10.75 -6.47 29.77
C ILE A 50 -9.64 -7.05 30.67
N GLU A 51 -9.80 -8.28 31.11
CA GLU A 51 -8.87 -8.96 32.04
C GLU A 51 -7.50 -9.21 31.40
N ASN A 52 -7.47 -9.44 30.09
CA ASN A 52 -6.26 -9.73 29.33
C ASN A 52 -5.54 -8.47 28.83
N CYS A 53 -6.22 -7.31 28.92
CA CYS A 53 -5.66 -6.04 28.48
C CYS A 53 -4.64 -5.49 29.49
N SER A 54 -3.71 -4.67 29.00
CA SER A 54 -2.76 -3.96 29.84
C SER A 54 -3.45 -2.92 30.74
N ASP A 55 -2.82 -2.54 31.84
CA ASP A 55 -3.34 -1.58 32.79
C ASP A 55 -3.67 -0.21 32.13
N PRO A 56 -2.86 0.33 31.19
CA PRO A 56 -3.23 1.53 30.44
C PRO A 56 -4.52 1.39 29.64
N VAL A 57 -4.71 0.26 28.94
CA VAL A 57 -5.93 0.00 28.14
C VAL A 57 -7.14 -0.14 29.05
N GLN A 58 -7.01 -0.85 30.16
CA GLN A 58 -8.08 -0.95 31.17
C GLN A 58 -8.48 0.43 31.74
N SER A 59 -7.49 1.30 31.99
CA SER A 59 -7.75 2.65 32.46
C SER A 59 -8.46 3.49 31.42
N MET A 60 -8.06 3.40 30.15
CA MET A 60 -8.72 4.09 29.03
C MET A 60 -10.17 3.62 28.86
N TYR A 61 -10.40 2.33 28.99
CA TYR A 61 -11.74 1.76 28.91
C TYR A 61 -12.63 2.27 30.04
N LYS A 62 -12.14 2.26 31.30
CA LYS A 62 -12.88 2.77 32.48
C LYS A 62 -13.16 4.26 32.42
N THR A 63 -12.28 5.04 31.76
CA THR A 63 -12.48 6.50 31.58
C THR A 63 -13.32 6.84 30.34
N GLY A 64 -13.84 5.85 29.62
CA GLY A 64 -14.70 6.07 28.46
C GLY A 64 -13.96 6.50 27.19
N GLN A 65 -12.62 6.34 27.13
CA GLN A 65 -11.80 6.66 25.95
C GLN A 65 -11.77 5.48 24.98
N LEU A 66 -12.91 5.13 24.41
CA LEU A 66 -13.10 3.91 23.62
C LEU A 66 -12.50 3.99 22.21
N ASP A 67 -12.39 5.22 21.67
CA ASP A 67 -11.94 5.45 20.28
C ASP A 67 -10.41 5.55 20.14
N LYS A 68 -9.65 5.43 21.22
CA LYS A 68 -8.19 5.45 21.15
C LYS A 68 -7.66 4.21 20.48
N TRP A 69 -6.71 4.41 19.57
CA TRP A 69 -6.02 3.35 18.85
C TRP A 69 -4.84 2.82 19.66
N VAL A 70 -4.73 1.51 19.70
CA VAL A 70 -3.65 0.77 20.36
C VAL A 70 -3.00 -0.16 19.33
N GLU A 71 -1.68 -0.16 19.29
CA GLU A 71 -0.92 -1.05 18.42
C GLU A 71 -0.89 -2.46 18.99
N VAL A 72 -1.32 -3.41 18.19
CA VAL A 72 -1.36 -4.83 18.50
C VAL A 72 -0.49 -5.59 17.51
N MET A 73 0.28 -6.53 18.01
CA MET A 73 1.05 -7.48 17.22
C MET A 73 0.42 -8.86 17.34
N HIS A 74 0.22 -9.51 16.20
CA HIS A 74 -0.21 -10.91 16.12
C HIS A 74 0.92 -11.74 15.53
N ILE A 75 1.32 -12.78 16.23
CA ILE A 75 2.41 -13.67 15.86
C ILE A 75 1.87 -15.10 15.78
N ILE A 76 2.21 -15.78 14.69
CA ILE A 76 1.95 -17.21 14.52
C ILE A 76 3.29 -17.85 14.17
N GLU A 77 3.73 -18.79 15.02
CA GLU A 77 5.03 -19.44 14.88
C GLU A 77 4.95 -20.93 15.29
N PRO A 78 5.89 -21.78 14.87
CA PRO A 78 5.97 -23.15 15.33
C PRO A 78 6.19 -23.21 16.84
N ASN A 79 5.38 -24.01 17.51
CA ASN A 79 5.50 -24.19 18.97
C ASN A 79 6.64 -25.17 19.31
N THR A 80 7.82 -24.62 19.58
CA THR A 80 9.00 -25.42 19.96
C THR A 80 8.92 -25.99 21.39
N ALA A 81 8.09 -25.38 22.25
CA ALA A 81 7.90 -25.82 23.65
C ALA A 81 6.70 -26.77 23.81
N ARG A 82 6.17 -27.29 22.71
CA ARG A 82 4.99 -28.19 22.73
C ARG A 82 5.21 -29.41 23.57
N GLN A 83 4.25 -29.71 24.46
CA GLN A 83 4.18 -30.92 25.24
C GLN A 83 3.20 -31.91 24.58
N TYR A 84 3.70 -32.97 23.97
CA TYR A 84 2.89 -33.90 23.17
C TYR A 84 1.81 -34.67 23.97
N ASN A 85 1.93 -34.69 25.28
CA ASN A 85 1.00 -35.39 26.17
C ASN A 85 -0.23 -34.53 26.57
N MET A 86 -0.19 -33.24 26.30
CA MET A 86 -1.28 -32.32 26.62
C MET A 86 -1.99 -31.88 25.34
N LYS A 87 -3.33 -31.97 25.33
CA LYS A 87 -4.18 -31.56 24.19
C LYS A 87 -4.91 -30.25 24.51
N ASP A 88 -4.17 -29.26 24.95
CA ASP A 88 -4.70 -27.95 25.25
C ASP A 88 -4.57 -27.03 24.03
N ASN A 89 -5.42 -26.01 23.96
CA ASN A 89 -5.40 -25.06 22.86
C ASN A 89 -4.08 -24.27 22.75
N GLN A 90 -3.35 -24.14 23.85
CA GLN A 90 -2.01 -23.53 23.89
C GLN A 90 -0.90 -24.48 23.41
N ASN A 91 -1.18 -25.79 23.37
CA ASN A 91 -0.20 -26.86 23.12
C ASN A 91 -0.28 -27.39 21.69
N MET A 92 -0.87 -26.61 20.79
CA MET A 92 -0.98 -26.89 19.37
C MET A 92 0.37 -26.77 18.66
N PRO A 93 0.54 -27.38 17.47
CA PRO A 93 1.78 -27.30 16.68
C PRO A 93 2.23 -25.88 16.33
N TYR A 94 1.28 -24.99 16.08
CA TYR A 94 1.53 -23.59 15.81
C TYR A 94 0.95 -22.75 16.93
N HIS A 95 1.80 -21.91 17.52
CA HIS A 95 1.45 -20.97 18.56
C HIS A 95 0.90 -19.69 17.95
N SER A 96 -0.19 -19.16 18.45
CA SER A 96 -0.81 -17.92 18.02
C SER A 96 -0.95 -16.97 19.19
N CYS A 97 -0.19 -15.90 19.18
CA CYS A 97 -0.11 -14.94 20.26
C CYS A 97 -0.49 -13.54 19.80
N TYR A 98 -1.34 -12.88 20.59
CA TYR A 98 -1.63 -11.45 20.44
C TYR A 98 -1.02 -10.69 21.61
N VAL A 99 -0.27 -9.61 21.31
CA VAL A 99 0.40 -8.77 22.30
C VAL A 99 0.18 -7.29 21.97
N GLU A 100 0.08 -6.48 23.02
CA GLU A 100 0.11 -5.03 22.87
C GLU A 100 1.55 -4.56 22.75
N LYS A 101 1.90 -3.85 21.67
CA LYS A 101 3.27 -3.40 21.38
C LYS A 101 3.82 -2.42 22.43
N ALA A 102 2.96 -1.60 23.02
CA ALA A 102 3.34 -0.62 24.03
C ALA A 102 3.33 -1.15 25.48
N SER A 103 2.94 -2.40 25.68
CA SER A 103 2.86 -2.98 27.03
C SER A 103 4.25 -3.30 27.54
N LYS A 104 4.63 -2.70 28.66
CA LYS A 104 5.87 -3.05 29.39
C LYS A 104 5.77 -4.36 30.15
N ASN A 105 4.57 -4.84 30.37
CA ASN A 105 4.30 -6.13 30.98
C ASN A 105 4.12 -7.13 29.84
N GLU A 106 4.76 -8.28 29.93
CA GLU A 106 4.69 -9.39 28.96
C GLU A 106 3.29 -10.05 28.93
N ARG A 107 2.24 -9.26 29.16
CA ARG A 107 0.87 -9.75 29.22
C ARG A 107 0.36 -9.98 27.79
N LYS A 108 -0.03 -11.20 27.53
CA LYS A 108 -0.60 -11.60 26.24
C LYS A 108 -2.09 -11.33 26.23
N LEU A 109 -2.60 -10.68 25.19
CA LEU A 109 -4.04 -10.48 24.96
C LEU A 109 -4.75 -11.82 24.69
N SER A 110 -4.09 -12.70 23.92
CA SER A 110 -4.58 -14.03 23.64
C SER A 110 -3.39 -14.95 23.38
N ASP A 111 -3.51 -16.19 23.86
CA ASP A 111 -2.52 -17.24 23.70
C ASP A 111 -3.26 -18.52 23.31
N LYS A 112 -3.29 -18.82 22.02
CA LYS A 112 -3.98 -19.95 21.42
C LYS A 112 -3.04 -20.64 20.43
N GLY A 113 -3.52 -21.70 19.79
CA GLY A 113 -2.75 -22.40 18.77
C GLY A 113 -3.61 -22.90 17.63
N PHE A 114 -2.93 -23.33 16.58
CA PHE A 114 -3.50 -23.95 15.41
C PHE A 114 -2.87 -25.34 15.21
N GLU A 115 -3.65 -26.28 14.74
CA GLU A 115 -3.15 -27.62 14.41
C GLU A 115 -2.31 -27.59 13.12
N GLU A 116 -2.71 -26.75 12.17
CA GLU A 116 -2.00 -26.48 10.91
C GLU A 116 -1.69 -25.01 10.77
N PHE A 117 -0.71 -24.67 9.92
CA PHE A 117 -0.34 -23.29 9.66
C PHE A 117 -1.48 -22.58 8.90
N PRO A 118 -2.16 -21.58 9.50
CA PRO A 118 -3.39 -21.02 8.95
C PRO A 118 -3.15 -19.93 7.91
N VAL A 119 -1.92 -19.77 7.41
CA VAL A 119 -1.57 -18.71 6.46
C VAL A 119 -1.17 -19.30 5.13
N LEU A 120 -1.91 -18.94 4.09
CA LEU A 120 -1.55 -19.22 2.72
C LEU A 120 -0.62 -18.10 2.22
N ALA A 121 0.65 -18.44 1.98
CA ALA A 121 1.66 -17.52 1.47
C ALA A 121 2.16 -17.99 0.09
N PRO A 122 1.36 -17.84 -0.99
CA PRO A 122 1.77 -18.23 -2.32
C PRO A 122 2.90 -17.33 -2.81
N ARG A 123 3.97 -17.93 -3.33
CA ARG A 123 5.12 -17.23 -3.89
C ARG A 123 5.24 -17.59 -5.36
N TRP A 124 5.23 -16.57 -6.24
CA TRP A 124 5.28 -16.81 -7.69
C TRP A 124 6.66 -17.34 -8.13
N HIS A 125 7.69 -16.58 -7.84
CA HIS A 125 9.06 -16.95 -8.14
C HIS A 125 9.92 -16.75 -6.90
N VAL A 126 10.63 -17.78 -6.47
CA VAL A 126 11.55 -17.73 -5.32
C VAL A 126 12.96 -17.90 -5.85
N THR A 127 13.84 -16.96 -5.52
CA THR A 127 15.26 -17.02 -5.90
C THR A 127 16.10 -17.22 -4.64
N GLY A 128 16.80 -18.35 -4.57
CA GLY A 128 17.69 -18.64 -3.44
C GLY A 128 16.94 -18.75 -2.11
N VAL A 129 17.39 -17.99 -1.11
CA VAL A 129 16.84 -17.97 0.25
C VAL A 129 15.82 -16.85 0.49
N ASP A 130 15.33 -16.22 -0.57
CA ASP A 130 14.37 -15.13 -0.44
C ASP A 130 13.07 -15.63 0.21
N ILE A 131 12.64 -14.94 1.24
CA ILE A 131 11.39 -15.23 1.96
C ILE A 131 10.20 -14.83 1.10
N TYR A 132 10.28 -13.64 0.49
CA TYR A 132 9.22 -13.11 -0.38
C TYR A 132 9.49 -13.48 -1.83
N GLY A 133 8.44 -13.93 -2.52
CA GLY A 133 8.53 -14.24 -3.94
C GLY A 133 8.60 -12.99 -4.82
N ARG A 134 9.18 -13.14 -6.01
CA ARG A 134 9.16 -12.13 -7.06
C ARG A 134 7.92 -12.29 -7.93
N SER A 135 7.26 -11.18 -8.22
CA SER A 135 6.13 -11.16 -9.16
C SER A 135 6.62 -10.87 -10.59
N PRO A 136 5.87 -11.30 -11.63
CA PRO A 136 6.14 -10.88 -13.01
C PRO A 136 6.20 -9.37 -13.19
N GLY A 137 5.41 -8.63 -12.39
CA GLY A 137 5.44 -7.16 -12.40
C GLY A 137 6.77 -6.56 -11.93
N MET A 138 7.49 -7.25 -11.05
CA MET A 138 8.84 -6.82 -10.65
C MET A 138 9.86 -7.01 -11.78
N ASP A 139 9.71 -8.06 -12.56
CA ASP A 139 10.64 -8.37 -13.66
C ASP A 139 10.49 -7.35 -14.81
N VAL A 140 9.26 -6.91 -15.08
CA VAL A 140 8.96 -5.92 -16.13
C VAL A 140 8.88 -4.47 -15.60
N LEU A 141 9.26 -4.22 -14.36
CA LEU A 141 9.14 -2.89 -13.74
C LEU A 141 9.88 -1.80 -14.52
N GLY A 142 11.04 -2.15 -15.11
CA GLY A 142 11.82 -1.24 -15.95
C GLY A 142 11.03 -0.79 -17.19
N ASP A 143 10.43 -1.73 -17.88
CA ASP A 143 9.64 -1.47 -19.09
C ASP A 143 8.36 -0.69 -18.79
N VAL A 144 7.68 -1.02 -17.69
CA VAL A 144 6.50 -0.27 -17.22
C VAL A 144 6.84 1.19 -16.92
N LYS A 145 7.97 1.45 -16.25
CA LYS A 145 8.44 2.82 -15.99
C LYS A 145 8.78 3.56 -17.26
N ALA A 146 9.43 2.90 -18.22
CA ALA A 146 9.73 3.48 -19.54
C ALA A 146 8.44 3.85 -20.27
N LEU A 147 7.48 2.93 -20.32
CA LEU A 147 6.17 3.18 -20.93
C LEU A 147 5.42 4.35 -20.28
N GLN A 148 5.44 4.46 -18.96
CA GLN A 148 4.84 5.60 -18.25
C GLN A 148 5.48 6.94 -18.64
N ILE A 149 6.81 6.97 -18.78
CA ILE A 149 7.52 8.18 -19.22
C ILE A 149 7.15 8.53 -20.65
N GLU A 150 7.06 7.55 -21.54
CA GLU A 150 6.66 7.75 -22.92
C GLU A 150 5.23 8.27 -23.05
N GLN A 151 4.28 7.70 -22.30
CA GLN A 151 2.91 8.18 -22.25
C GLN A 151 2.82 9.63 -21.73
N LYS A 152 3.59 9.95 -20.70
CA LYS A 152 3.68 11.32 -20.20
C LYS A 152 4.23 12.27 -21.27
N ARG A 153 5.30 11.89 -21.97
CA ARG A 153 5.88 12.71 -23.06
C ARG A 153 4.93 12.85 -24.23
N LYS A 154 4.19 11.79 -24.56
CA LYS A 154 3.14 11.84 -25.59
C LYS A 154 2.06 12.85 -25.22
N ALA A 155 1.54 12.83 -24.00
CA ALA A 155 0.58 13.80 -23.51
C ALA A 155 1.12 15.23 -23.57
N GLN A 156 2.35 15.46 -23.11
CA GLN A 156 3.01 16.76 -23.21
C GLN A 156 3.24 17.23 -24.66
N GLY A 157 3.49 16.27 -25.56
CA GLY A 157 3.58 16.56 -27.01
C GLY A 157 2.24 17.04 -27.57
N ILE A 158 1.16 16.37 -27.20
CA ILE A 158 -0.21 16.75 -27.59
C ILE A 158 -0.57 18.13 -27.05
N ASP A 159 -0.27 18.40 -25.77
CA ASP A 159 -0.51 19.71 -25.16
C ASP A 159 0.23 20.82 -25.91
N LYS A 160 1.48 20.59 -26.32
CA LYS A 160 2.25 21.54 -27.11
C LYS A 160 1.74 21.72 -28.54
N MET A 161 1.06 20.69 -29.09
CA MET A 161 0.40 20.79 -30.38
C MET A 161 -0.87 21.65 -30.30
N VAL A 162 -1.66 21.44 -29.22
CA VAL A 162 -2.92 22.17 -29.01
C VAL A 162 -2.63 23.63 -28.60
N ASN A 163 -1.65 23.80 -27.70
CA ASN A 163 -1.24 25.12 -27.19
C ASN A 163 0.27 25.33 -27.40
N PRO A 164 0.71 25.60 -28.63
CA PRO A 164 2.12 25.79 -28.90
C PRO A 164 2.63 27.09 -28.23
N PRO A 165 3.87 27.09 -27.72
CA PRO A 165 4.48 28.33 -27.27
C PRO A 165 4.58 29.30 -28.42
N LEU A 166 4.13 30.52 -28.21
CA LEU A 166 3.99 31.54 -29.24
C LEU A 166 5.15 32.55 -29.15
N GLN A 167 5.57 33.03 -30.31
CA GLN A 167 6.42 34.24 -30.43
C GLN A 167 5.56 35.39 -30.89
N ALA A 168 5.68 36.50 -30.20
CA ALA A 168 5.00 37.72 -30.57
C ALA A 168 5.97 38.91 -30.60
N PRO A 169 5.75 39.92 -31.47
CA PRO A 169 6.52 41.14 -31.45
C PRO A 169 6.40 41.84 -30.09
N SER A 170 7.46 42.52 -29.67
CA SER A 170 7.48 43.27 -28.40
C SER A 170 6.42 44.37 -28.32
N SER A 171 5.97 44.90 -29.47
CA SER A 171 4.90 45.89 -29.59
C SER A 171 3.54 45.37 -29.10
N LEU A 172 3.32 44.05 -29.07
CA LEU A 172 2.09 43.42 -28.57
C LEU A 172 2.09 43.22 -27.05
N ARG A 173 3.16 43.60 -26.38
CA ARG A 173 3.25 43.49 -24.93
C ARG A 173 2.27 44.44 -24.26
N GLY A 174 1.28 43.92 -23.58
CA GLY A 174 0.24 44.68 -22.87
C GLY A 174 -1.04 44.93 -23.69
N GLN A 175 -1.12 44.46 -24.92
CA GLN A 175 -2.37 44.48 -25.68
C GLN A 175 -3.19 43.21 -25.38
N SER A 176 -4.52 43.33 -25.38
CA SER A 176 -5.41 42.18 -25.21
C SER A 176 -5.36 41.30 -26.46
N ALA A 177 -4.85 40.08 -26.29
CA ALA A 177 -4.79 39.10 -27.37
C ALA A 177 -5.55 37.84 -26.96
N THR A 178 -6.32 37.27 -27.87
CA THR A 178 -7.08 36.05 -27.64
C THR A 178 -6.23 34.84 -28.02
N VAL A 179 -5.92 33.97 -27.03
CA VAL A 179 -5.17 32.72 -27.22
C VAL A 179 -6.13 31.51 -27.27
N LEU A 180 -7.43 31.75 -27.24
CA LEU A 180 -8.45 30.69 -27.28
C LEU A 180 -8.57 30.11 -28.70
N PRO A 181 -8.88 28.81 -28.83
CA PRO A 181 -9.15 28.20 -30.13
C PRO A 181 -10.22 28.96 -30.92
N GLY A 182 -9.91 29.35 -32.14
CA GLY A 182 -10.80 30.15 -32.97
C GLY A 182 -10.86 31.64 -32.62
N GLY A 183 -10.11 32.13 -31.65
CA GLY A 183 -10.01 33.54 -31.31
C GLY A 183 -9.27 34.34 -32.40
N VAL A 184 -9.79 35.50 -32.73
CA VAL A 184 -9.17 36.43 -33.72
C VAL A 184 -8.58 37.62 -32.97
N THR A 185 -7.29 37.84 -33.15
CA THR A 185 -6.60 39.03 -32.64
C THR A 185 -6.21 39.93 -33.81
N TYR A 186 -6.72 41.13 -33.81
CA TYR A 186 -6.38 42.13 -34.83
C TYR A 186 -5.08 42.84 -34.43
N VAL A 187 -4.12 42.83 -35.35
CA VAL A 187 -2.81 43.46 -35.14
C VAL A 187 -2.57 44.49 -36.24
N ASP A 188 -2.30 45.72 -35.85
CA ASP A 188 -1.88 46.76 -36.80
C ASP A 188 -0.46 46.46 -37.29
N THR A 189 -0.34 46.11 -38.57
CA THR A 189 0.96 45.94 -39.23
C THR A 189 1.48 47.26 -39.69
N MET A 190 2.31 47.93 -38.92
CA MET A 190 3.15 49.01 -39.44
C MET A 190 4.26 48.41 -40.32
N GLN A 191 4.27 48.86 -41.54
CA GLN A 191 5.26 48.66 -42.60
C GLN A 191 6.39 47.67 -42.36
N GLY A 192 6.30 46.52 -43.01
CA GLY A 192 7.46 45.64 -43.26
C GLY A 192 7.73 44.52 -42.23
N THR A 193 7.04 44.50 -41.11
CA THR A 193 7.18 43.42 -40.15
C THR A 193 5.96 42.51 -40.25
N GLN A 194 6.17 41.23 -40.56
CA GLN A 194 5.09 40.23 -40.47
C GLN A 194 4.71 40.09 -39.00
N GLY A 195 3.80 40.95 -38.55
CA GLY A 195 3.28 40.93 -37.20
C GLY A 195 2.20 39.87 -37.08
N GLY A 196 2.32 39.04 -36.09
CA GLY A 196 1.34 38.02 -35.72
C GLY A 196 1.92 37.05 -34.69
N PHE A 197 1.04 36.32 -34.06
CA PHE A 197 1.45 35.23 -33.20
C PHE A 197 1.90 34.05 -34.07
N ARG A 198 3.11 33.58 -33.86
CA ARG A 198 3.63 32.40 -34.52
C ARG A 198 4.07 31.37 -33.47
N PRO A 199 3.86 30.09 -33.73
CA PRO A 199 4.44 29.05 -32.86
C PRO A 199 5.96 29.14 -32.89
N THR A 200 6.60 28.95 -31.75
CA THR A 200 8.06 28.99 -31.62
C THR A 200 8.73 27.86 -32.37
N TYR A 201 8.02 26.76 -32.52
CA TYR A 201 8.41 25.57 -33.27
C TYR A 201 7.17 24.78 -33.70
N GLU A 202 7.27 24.09 -34.80
CA GLU A 202 6.22 23.17 -35.24
C GLU A 202 6.45 21.78 -34.57
N VAL A 203 5.43 21.31 -33.90
CA VAL A 203 5.44 19.96 -33.34
C VAL A 203 4.95 18.99 -34.41
N ASN A 204 5.81 18.08 -34.88
CA ASN A 204 5.41 17.08 -35.86
C ASN A 204 4.37 16.14 -35.25
N PRO A 205 3.16 15.99 -35.82
CA PRO A 205 2.09 15.16 -35.26
C PRO A 205 2.34 13.66 -35.37
N ARG A 206 3.42 13.21 -36.01
CA ARG A 206 3.76 11.79 -36.14
C ARG A 206 4.36 11.17 -34.85
N LEU A 207 3.78 11.53 -33.70
CA LEU A 207 4.08 10.89 -32.44
C LEU A 207 3.15 9.67 -32.24
N GLY A 208 3.43 8.58 -32.94
CA GLY A 208 2.69 7.35 -32.66
C GLY A 208 2.35 6.43 -33.83
N GLU A 209 3.11 6.51 -34.93
CA GLU A 209 3.18 5.40 -35.89
C GLU A 209 4.24 4.40 -35.46
#